data_cc6c6889128088226400b5769aa9d4a2
#
_entry.id   cc6c6889128088226400b5769aa9d4a2
#
_cell.length_a   1.000
_cell.length_b   1.000
_cell.length_c   1.000
_cell.angle_alpha   90.00
_cell.angle_beta   90.00
_cell.angle_gamma   90.00
#
_symmetry.space_group_name_H-M   'P 1'
#
loop_
_entity.id
_entity.type
_entity.pdbx_description
1 polymer ?
#
loop_
_entity_poly.entity_id
_entity_poly.type
_entity_poly.pdbx_seq_one_letter_code
_entity_poly.pdbx_strand_id
1 'polypeptide(L)'
;MPLIHMRIDNRLIHGQVTVAWVSYLGADHIIVVNDKVAQDPIQKQLLPNAARGVKTSVLGIDETIEYMGSEKAQKEKIMVVAKFPSDALDLIEKGAEPKEVIVGNQATLPGTKPKHITRSIAVTEDQAPIYRAIADKGYKLRSKVMPSDSGMDFIKALEKNGL
;
A
#
# COMPACT_ATOMS: atom_id res chain seq x y z
N MET A 1 -17.45 -8.14 -3.11
CA MET A 1 -16.06 -7.67 -2.99
C MET A 1 -15.58 -7.83 -1.57
N PRO A 2 -14.36 -8.29 -1.35
CA PRO A 2 -13.80 -8.34 0.00
C PRO A 2 -13.62 -6.93 0.57
N LEU A 3 -13.58 -6.83 1.89
CA LEU A 3 -13.32 -5.56 2.56
C LEU A 3 -11.81 -5.29 2.48
N ILE A 4 -11.42 -4.24 1.76
CA ILE A 4 -10.01 -3.94 1.48
C ILE A 4 -9.63 -2.58 2.07
N HIS A 5 -8.51 -2.55 2.80
CA HIS A 5 -7.78 -1.34 3.15
C HIS A 5 -6.45 -1.37 2.39
N MET A 6 -6.08 -0.29 1.74
CA MET A 6 -4.86 -0.22 0.94
C MET A 6 -3.87 0.77 1.54
N ARG A 7 -2.64 0.30 1.75
CA ARG A 7 -1.53 1.11 2.24
C ARG A 7 -0.39 1.07 1.23
N ILE A 8 0.13 2.23 0.86
CA ILE A 8 1.31 2.35 -0.01
C ILE A 8 2.52 2.49 0.89
N ASP A 9 3.37 1.47 0.92
CA ASP A 9 4.53 1.43 1.82
C ASP A 9 5.62 0.55 1.23
N ASN A 10 6.75 1.15 0.81
CA ASN A 10 7.84 0.40 0.17
C ASN A 10 8.73 -0.39 1.15
N ARG A 11 8.48 -0.29 2.44
CA ARG A 11 9.08 -1.19 3.44
C ARG A 11 8.33 -2.52 3.54
N LEU A 12 7.12 -2.59 2.99
CA LEU A 12 6.25 -3.76 2.97
C LEU A 12 5.77 -4.14 4.39
N ILE A 13 6.20 -5.28 4.92
CA ILE A 13 5.89 -5.65 6.30
C ILE A 13 6.92 -5.01 7.22
N HIS A 14 6.48 -4.17 8.14
CA HIS A 14 7.38 -3.41 9.00
C HIS A 14 6.94 -3.47 10.47
N GLY A 15 7.30 -4.55 11.12
CA GLY A 15 7.25 -4.70 12.58
C GLY A 15 5.95 -4.22 13.22
N GLN A 16 6.10 -3.33 14.19
CA GLN A 16 4.97 -2.81 14.98
C GLN A 16 3.98 -1.98 14.16
N VAL A 17 4.41 -1.32 13.10
CA VAL A 17 3.53 -0.54 12.22
C VAL A 17 2.49 -1.46 11.58
N THR A 18 2.94 -2.59 11.03
CA THR A 18 2.05 -3.58 10.44
C THR A 18 1.08 -4.15 11.48
N VAL A 19 1.59 -4.53 12.65
CA VAL A 19 0.76 -5.07 13.75
C VAL A 19 -0.30 -4.07 14.18
N ALA A 20 0.06 -2.79 14.33
CA ALA A 20 -0.87 -1.74 14.73
C ALA A 20 -1.99 -1.56 13.70
N TRP A 21 -1.67 -1.58 12.41
CA TRP A 21 -2.67 -1.46 11.35
C TRP A 21 -3.58 -2.68 11.27
N VAL A 22 -3.01 -3.87 11.35
CA VAL A 22 -3.80 -5.13 11.36
C VAL A 22 -4.79 -5.12 12.52
N SER A 23 -4.33 -4.75 13.70
CA SER A 23 -5.17 -4.69 14.90
C SER A 23 -6.29 -3.66 14.77
N TYR A 24 -5.94 -2.45 14.31
CA TYR A 24 -6.91 -1.37 14.12
C TYR A 24 -7.98 -1.71 13.09
N LEU A 25 -7.60 -2.35 11.98
CA LEU A 25 -8.51 -2.71 10.90
C LEU A 25 -9.29 -4.00 11.18
N GLY A 26 -8.82 -4.83 12.11
CA GLY A 26 -9.33 -6.17 12.27
C GLY A 26 -9.06 -7.04 11.04
N ALA A 27 -7.90 -6.85 10.40
CA ALA A 27 -7.57 -7.56 9.17
C ALA A 27 -7.26 -9.03 9.44
N ASP A 28 -7.79 -9.90 8.59
CA ASP A 28 -7.57 -11.35 8.65
C ASP A 28 -6.39 -11.77 7.78
N HIS A 29 -6.07 -10.97 6.78
CA HIS A 29 -5.13 -11.35 5.73
C HIS A 29 -4.39 -10.11 5.23
N ILE A 30 -3.07 -10.18 5.16
CA ILE A 30 -2.23 -9.16 4.53
C ILE A 30 -1.84 -9.66 3.15
N ILE A 31 -2.04 -8.85 2.12
CA ILE A 31 -1.53 -9.12 0.78
C ILE A 31 -0.51 -8.06 0.43
N VAL A 32 0.75 -8.46 0.33
CA VAL A 32 1.83 -7.62 -0.19
C VAL A 32 1.80 -7.71 -1.70
N VAL A 33 1.72 -6.57 -2.37
CA VAL A 33 1.52 -6.53 -3.82
C VAL A 33 2.66 -5.79 -4.52
N ASN A 34 3.41 -6.53 -5.31
CA ASN A 34 4.40 -6.01 -6.24
C ASN A 34 4.91 -7.19 -7.08
N ASP A 35 4.94 -7.05 -8.39
CA ASP A 35 5.32 -8.14 -9.29
C ASP A 35 6.75 -8.66 -9.04
N LYS A 36 7.71 -7.77 -8.83
CA LYS A 36 9.11 -8.16 -8.60
C LYS A 36 9.27 -8.85 -7.25
N VAL A 37 8.63 -8.34 -6.22
CA VAL A 37 8.67 -8.94 -4.88
C VAL A 37 8.05 -10.34 -4.91
N ALA A 38 6.96 -10.51 -5.64
CA ALA A 38 6.29 -11.80 -5.79
C ALA A 38 7.15 -12.85 -6.52
N GLN A 39 8.11 -12.42 -7.32
CA GLN A 39 9.05 -13.30 -8.01
C GLN A 39 10.33 -13.56 -7.21
N ASP A 40 10.53 -12.88 -6.10
CA ASP A 40 11.70 -13.04 -5.23
C ASP A 40 11.45 -14.13 -4.18
N PRO A 41 12.07 -15.31 -4.29
CA PRO A 41 11.81 -16.42 -3.35
C PRO A 41 12.19 -16.07 -1.91
N ILE A 42 13.19 -15.21 -1.72
CA ILE A 42 13.64 -14.81 -0.38
C ILE A 42 12.59 -13.96 0.28
N GLN A 43 12.09 -12.92 -0.40
CA GLN A 43 11.05 -12.06 0.14
C GLN A 43 9.73 -12.80 0.35
N LYS A 44 9.36 -13.69 -0.56
CA LYS A 44 8.17 -14.54 -0.41
C LYS A 44 8.21 -15.39 0.85
N GLN A 45 9.39 -15.80 1.26
CA GLN A 45 9.58 -16.59 2.48
C GLN A 45 9.66 -15.71 3.74
N LEU A 46 10.37 -14.59 3.67
CA LEU A 46 10.64 -13.76 4.84
C LEU A 46 9.45 -12.90 5.26
N LEU A 47 8.71 -12.32 4.31
CA LEU A 47 7.63 -11.38 4.60
C LEU A 47 6.50 -11.98 5.44
N PRO A 48 5.99 -13.19 5.15
CA PRO A 48 4.98 -13.80 6.01
C PRO A 48 5.44 -14.00 7.46
N ASN A 49 6.72 -14.32 7.67
CA ASN A 49 7.26 -14.50 9.01
C ASN A 49 7.34 -13.17 9.77
N ALA A 50 7.56 -12.07 9.07
CA ALA A 50 7.61 -10.74 9.68
C ALA A 50 6.24 -10.23 10.13
N ALA A 51 5.17 -10.82 9.65
CA ALA A 51 3.79 -10.42 9.96
C ALA A 51 3.26 -10.96 11.29
N ARG A 52 4.08 -11.65 12.05
CA ARG A 52 3.78 -12.11 13.43
C ARG A 52 2.47 -12.87 13.58
N GLY A 53 2.29 -13.90 12.76
CA GLY A 53 1.15 -14.82 12.86
C GLY A 53 -0.09 -14.42 12.07
N VAL A 54 -0.11 -13.26 11.44
CA VAL A 54 -1.20 -12.88 10.54
C VAL A 54 -0.98 -13.57 9.20
N LYS A 55 -2.03 -14.14 8.64
CA LYS A 55 -2.00 -14.73 7.30
C LYS A 55 -1.46 -13.69 6.32
N THR A 56 -0.40 -14.01 5.59
CA THR A 56 0.25 -13.09 4.66
C THR A 56 0.53 -13.77 3.33
N SER A 57 0.13 -13.14 2.25
CA SER A 57 0.45 -13.56 0.89
C SER A 57 1.30 -12.49 0.21
N VAL A 58 2.19 -12.92 -0.66
CA VAL A 58 3.04 -12.02 -1.47
C VAL A 58 2.70 -12.31 -2.93
N LEU A 59 1.98 -11.41 -3.57
CA LEU A 59 1.38 -11.63 -4.88
C LEU A 59 1.74 -10.50 -5.85
N GLY A 60 1.73 -10.82 -7.14
CA GLY A 60 1.73 -9.83 -8.20
C GLY A 60 0.36 -9.18 -8.37
N ILE A 61 0.27 -8.21 -9.28
CA ILE A 61 -0.96 -7.47 -9.54
C ILE A 61 -2.09 -8.42 -10.00
N ASP A 62 -1.85 -9.19 -11.04
CA ASP A 62 -2.88 -10.07 -11.62
C ASP A 62 -3.31 -11.18 -10.67
N GLU A 63 -2.36 -11.77 -9.96
CA GLU A 63 -2.63 -12.77 -8.93
C GLU A 63 -3.52 -12.20 -7.81
N THR A 64 -3.27 -10.97 -7.43
CA THR A 64 -4.06 -10.29 -6.38
C THR A 64 -5.51 -10.09 -6.85
N ILE A 65 -5.70 -9.62 -8.07
CA ILE A 65 -7.04 -9.41 -8.64
C ILE A 65 -7.79 -10.74 -8.72
N GLU A 66 -7.12 -11.79 -9.18
CA GLU A 66 -7.70 -13.13 -9.23
C GLU A 66 -8.11 -13.63 -7.84
N TYR A 67 -7.22 -13.47 -6.85
CA TYR A 67 -7.52 -13.86 -5.47
C TYR A 67 -8.73 -13.11 -4.91
N MET A 68 -8.80 -11.79 -5.16
CA MET A 68 -9.91 -10.96 -4.68
C MET A 68 -11.26 -11.35 -5.26
N GLY A 69 -11.28 -11.98 -6.43
CA GLY A 69 -12.50 -12.52 -7.04
C GLY A 69 -12.94 -13.88 -6.48
N SER A 70 -12.12 -14.50 -5.63
CA SER A 70 -12.42 -15.84 -5.08
C SER A 70 -13.45 -15.80 -3.95
N GLU A 71 -14.16 -16.91 -3.77
CA GLU A 71 -15.11 -17.06 -2.64
C GLU A 71 -14.43 -16.91 -1.29
N LYS A 72 -13.19 -17.36 -1.18
CA LYS A 72 -12.41 -17.28 0.03
C LYS A 72 -12.17 -15.82 0.43
N ALA A 73 -11.79 -15.00 -0.54
CA ALA A 73 -11.52 -13.58 -0.30
C ALA A 73 -12.76 -12.81 0.16
N GLN A 74 -13.96 -13.18 -0.31
CA GLN A 74 -15.20 -12.50 0.05
C GLN A 74 -15.49 -12.53 1.56
N LYS A 75 -14.92 -13.48 2.26
CA LYS A 75 -15.12 -13.67 3.71
C LYS A 75 -14.00 -13.03 4.55
N GLU A 76 -13.04 -12.42 3.90
CA GLU A 76 -11.85 -11.86 4.57
C GLU A 76 -11.89 -10.34 4.62
N LYS A 77 -11.26 -9.79 5.66
CA LYS A 77 -10.89 -8.38 5.74
C LYS A 77 -9.42 -8.29 5.34
N ILE A 78 -9.15 -7.68 4.20
CA ILE A 78 -7.82 -7.69 3.61
C ILE A 78 -7.14 -6.34 3.77
N MET A 79 -5.92 -6.37 4.29
CA MET A 79 -5.01 -5.23 4.24
C MET A 79 -4.05 -5.44 3.08
N VAL A 80 -4.17 -4.60 2.06
CA VAL A 80 -3.24 -4.60 0.93
C VAL A 80 -2.09 -3.65 1.24
N VAL A 81 -0.86 -4.14 1.09
CA VAL A 81 0.35 -3.31 1.15
C VAL A 81 0.94 -3.25 -0.26
N ALA A 82 0.68 -2.16 -0.96
CA ALA A 82 1.25 -1.89 -2.26
C ALA A 82 2.64 -1.28 -2.08
N LYS A 83 3.65 -1.82 -2.76
CA LYS A 83 5.01 -1.33 -2.62
C LYS A 83 5.16 0.10 -3.13
N PHE A 84 4.60 0.39 -4.30
CA PHE A 84 4.68 1.68 -4.96
C PHE A 84 3.29 2.23 -5.28
N PRO A 85 3.17 3.55 -5.49
CA PRO A 85 1.90 4.12 -5.93
C PRO A 85 1.42 3.53 -7.25
N SER A 86 2.32 3.14 -8.15
CA SER A 86 1.96 2.45 -9.39
C SER A 86 1.26 1.12 -9.14
N ASP A 87 1.70 0.34 -8.15
CA ASP A 87 1.04 -0.92 -7.80
C ASP A 87 -0.38 -0.66 -7.31
N ALA A 88 -0.56 0.37 -6.48
CA ALA A 88 -1.88 0.74 -5.97
C ALA A 88 -2.81 1.19 -7.11
N LEU A 89 -2.32 2.02 -8.01
CA LEU A 89 -3.10 2.49 -9.16
C LEU A 89 -3.50 1.33 -10.07
N ASP A 90 -2.56 0.45 -10.39
CA ASP A 90 -2.83 -0.72 -11.23
C ASP A 90 -3.91 -1.62 -10.64
N LEU A 91 -3.88 -1.86 -9.33
CA LEU A 91 -4.91 -2.63 -8.66
C LEU A 91 -6.28 -1.97 -8.79
N ILE A 92 -6.36 -0.67 -8.58
CA ILE A 92 -7.62 0.09 -8.67
C ILE A 92 -8.15 0.07 -10.11
N GLU A 93 -7.28 0.29 -11.08
CA GLU A 93 -7.67 0.27 -12.50
C GLU A 93 -8.15 -1.12 -12.96
N LYS A 94 -7.64 -2.17 -12.33
CA LYS A 94 -8.07 -3.56 -12.60
C LYS A 94 -9.25 -4.01 -11.77
N GLY A 95 -9.87 -3.11 -11.02
CA GLY A 95 -11.16 -3.37 -10.37
C GLY A 95 -11.10 -3.51 -8.85
N ALA A 96 -9.96 -3.34 -8.22
CA ALA A 96 -9.91 -3.31 -6.76
C ALA A 96 -10.63 -2.06 -6.24
N GLU A 97 -11.45 -2.24 -5.21
CA GLU A 97 -12.22 -1.15 -4.61
C GLU A 97 -11.89 -1.02 -3.12
N PRO A 98 -10.69 -0.51 -2.77
CA PRO A 98 -10.38 -0.31 -1.36
C PRO A 98 -11.29 0.75 -0.75
N LYS A 99 -11.57 0.61 0.53
CA LYS A 99 -12.35 1.62 1.28
C LYS A 99 -11.57 2.90 1.48
N GLU A 100 -10.25 2.77 1.64
CA GLU A 100 -9.36 3.92 1.75
C GLU A 100 -7.98 3.56 1.21
N VAL A 101 -7.23 4.58 0.83
CA VAL A 101 -5.85 4.45 0.40
C VAL A 101 -4.99 5.38 1.27
N ILE A 102 -4.07 4.79 2.01
CA ILE A 102 -3.16 5.52 2.91
C ILE A 102 -1.74 5.47 2.35
N VAL A 103 -1.06 6.62 2.34
CA VAL A 103 0.36 6.69 2.02
C VAL A 103 1.14 6.56 3.32
N GLY A 104 1.87 5.47 3.47
CA GLY A 104 2.56 5.13 4.71
C GLY A 104 4.01 5.53 4.75
N ASN A 105 4.80 4.93 3.87
CA ASN A 105 6.23 5.18 3.78
C ASN A 105 6.70 4.98 2.36
N GLN A 106 7.49 5.93 1.88
CA GLN A 106 8.17 5.83 0.59
C GLN A 106 9.60 6.32 0.75
N ALA A 107 10.49 5.40 1.13
CA ALA A 107 11.90 5.71 1.25
C ALA A 107 12.49 6.07 -0.11
N THR A 108 13.51 6.92 -0.10
CA THR A 108 14.23 7.30 -1.32
C THR A 108 14.81 6.07 -2.02
N LEU A 109 14.55 5.97 -3.33
CA LEU A 109 15.10 4.90 -4.15
C LEU A 109 16.48 5.30 -4.71
N PRO A 110 17.41 4.34 -4.82
CA PRO A 110 18.73 4.62 -5.40
C PRO A 110 18.63 5.25 -6.79
N GLY A 111 19.48 6.24 -7.06
CA GLY A 111 19.54 6.90 -8.37
C GLY A 111 18.42 7.88 -8.67
N THR A 112 17.52 8.15 -7.71
CA THR A 112 16.43 9.12 -7.88
C THR A 112 16.70 10.42 -7.13
N LYS A 113 16.00 11.48 -7.56
CA LYS A 113 16.07 12.80 -6.92
C LYS A 113 14.67 13.21 -6.45
N PRO A 114 14.16 12.61 -5.37
CA PRO A 114 12.83 12.91 -4.88
C PRO A 114 12.77 14.20 -4.08
N LYS A 115 11.57 14.72 -3.92
CA LYS A 115 11.27 15.71 -2.89
C LYS A 115 10.70 14.99 -1.67
N HIS A 116 11.16 15.39 -0.49
CA HIS A 116 10.65 14.85 0.76
C HIS A 116 9.38 15.59 1.17
N ILE A 117 8.26 14.88 1.14
CA ILE A 117 6.97 15.41 1.55
C ILE A 117 6.85 15.38 3.09
N THR A 118 7.29 14.25 3.65
CA THR A 118 7.46 14.07 5.09
C THR A 118 8.80 13.39 5.34
N ARG A 119 9.14 13.17 6.61
CA ARG A 119 10.32 12.41 7.00
C ARG A 119 10.37 11.01 6.41
N SER A 120 9.21 10.39 6.22
CA SER A 120 9.08 9.00 5.76
C SER A 120 8.59 8.87 4.32
N ILE A 121 8.29 9.97 3.63
CA ILE A 121 7.74 9.91 2.27
C ILE A 121 8.51 10.83 1.33
N ALA A 122 9.18 10.21 0.37
CA ALA A 122 9.88 10.87 -0.74
C ALA A 122 9.09 10.62 -2.02
N VAL A 123 8.92 11.64 -2.85
CA VAL A 123 8.16 11.54 -4.10
C VAL A 123 8.98 12.13 -5.24
N THR A 124 9.12 11.37 -6.33
CA THR A 124 9.75 11.83 -7.55
C THR A 124 8.73 12.53 -8.44
N GLU A 125 9.20 13.30 -9.43
CA GLU A 125 8.31 14.01 -10.36
C GLU A 125 7.40 13.07 -11.15
N ASP A 126 7.90 11.88 -11.51
CA ASP A 126 7.12 10.88 -12.24
C ASP A 126 6.11 10.14 -11.37
N GLN A 127 6.30 10.10 -10.05
CA GLN A 127 5.35 9.49 -9.12
C GLN A 127 4.18 10.41 -8.78
N ALA A 128 4.38 11.72 -8.79
CA ALA A 128 3.33 12.67 -8.43
C ALA A 128 2.06 12.51 -9.27
N PRO A 129 2.12 12.38 -10.61
CA PRO A 129 0.93 12.12 -11.43
C PRO A 129 0.21 10.81 -11.07
N ILE A 130 0.95 9.80 -10.60
CA ILE A 130 0.37 8.51 -10.20
C ILE A 130 -0.51 8.69 -8.95
N TYR A 131 0.00 9.41 -7.94
CA TYR A 131 -0.80 9.75 -6.77
C TYR A 131 -2.05 10.56 -7.14
N ARG A 132 -1.92 11.52 -8.05
CA ARG A 132 -3.06 12.30 -8.53
C ARG A 132 -4.08 11.44 -9.26
N ALA A 133 -3.63 10.47 -10.05
CA ALA A 133 -4.51 9.53 -10.73
C ALA A 133 -5.32 8.69 -9.73
N ILE A 134 -4.71 8.26 -8.63
CA ILE A 134 -5.42 7.56 -7.55
C ILE A 134 -6.50 8.48 -6.95
N ALA A 135 -6.14 9.73 -6.66
CA ALA A 135 -7.09 10.70 -6.12
C ALA A 135 -8.26 10.97 -7.08
N ASP A 136 -7.99 11.02 -8.38
CA ASP A 136 -9.00 11.22 -9.43
C ASP A 136 -10.02 10.07 -9.51
N LYS A 137 -9.66 8.89 -9.00
CA LYS A 137 -10.58 7.75 -8.87
C LYS A 137 -11.56 7.92 -7.71
N GLY A 138 -11.46 8.99 -6.95
CA GLY A 138 -12.34 9.30 -5.83
C GLY A 138 -11.76 9.00 -4.45
N TYR A 139 -10.50 8.61 -4.37
CA TYR A 139 -9.84 8.31 -3.10
C TYR A 139 -9.20 9.55 -2.51
N LYS A 140 -9.55 9.84 -1.27
CA LYS A 140 -8.94 10.93 -0.51
C LYS A 140 -7.64 10.43 0.12
N LEU A 141 -6.51 10.72 -0.51
CA LEU A 141 -5.21 10.28 -0.03
C LEU A 141 -4.80 11.03 1.24
N ARG A 142 -4.47 10.27 2.27
CA ARG A 142 -3.90 10.78 3.50
C ARG A 142 -2.59 10.07 3.81
N SER A 143 -1.64 10.79 4.39
CA SER A 143 -0.42 10.17 4.88
C SER A 143 -0.55 9.90 6.37
N LYS A 144 -0.30 8.65 6.77
CA LYS A 144 -0.29 8.21 8.17
C LYS A 144 0.77 7.16 8.38
N VAL A 145 1.59 7.31 9.40
CA VAL A 145 2.48 6.23 9.84
C VAL A 145 1.68 5.24 10.68
N MET A 146 1.02 5.71 11.72
CA MET A 146 0.21 4.89 12.63
C MET A 146 -1.29 5.18 12.46
N PRO A 147 -2.15 4.20 12.81
CA PRO A 147 -3.60 4.41 12.72
C PRO A 147 -4.12 5.59 13.54
N SER A 148 -3.46 5.89 14.65
CA SER A 148 -3.84 6.98 15.55
C SER A 148 -3.47 8.37 15.04
N ASP A 149 -2.64 8.47 13.99
CA ASP A 149 -2.26 9.75 13.42
C ASP A 149 -3.48 10.43 12.80
N SER A 150 -3.54 11.77 12.90
CA SER A 150 -4.63 12.55 12.30
C SER A 150 -4.61 12.49 10.77
N GLY A 151 -3.45 12.25 10.19
CA GLY A 151 -3.25 12.20 8.76
C GLY A 151 -3.10 13.59 8.15
N MET A 152 -2.41 13.63 7.02
CA MET A 152 -2.19 14.85 6.24
C MET A 152 -2.81 14.66 4.87
N ASP A 153 -3.46 15.71 4.35
CA ASP A 153 -3.95 15.72 2.98
C ASP A 153 -2.76 15.63 2.03
N PHE A 154 -2.59 14.48 1.40
CA PHE A 154 -1.39 14.17 0.64
C PHE A 154 -1.29 14.99 -0.65
N ILE A 155 -2.39 15.20 -1.35
CA ILE A 155 -2.40 15.99 -2.59
C ILE A 155 -2.03 17.44 -2.31
N LYS A 156 -2.54 18.03 -1.23
CA LYS A 156 -2.14 19.39 -0.82
C LYS A 156 -0.66 19.45 -0.46
N ALA A 157 -0.14 18.40 0.17
CA ALA A 157 1.27 18.32 0.49
C ALA A 157 2.15 18.24 -0.76
N LEU A 158 1.71 17.50 -1.79
CA LEU A 158 2.40 17.48 -3.09
C LEU A 158 2.44 18.89 -3.70
N GLU A 159 1.31 19.60 -3.73
CA GLU A 159 1.22 20.95 -4.26
C GLU A 159 2.19 21.92 -3.56
N LYS A 160 2.25 21.85 -2.23
CA LYS A 160 3.16 22.70 -1.44
C LYS A 160 4.64 22.43 -1.76
N ASN A 161 4.95 21.26 -2.28
CA ASN A 161 6.33 20.88 -2.66
C ASN A 161 6.57 21.01 -4.16
N GLY A 162 5.65 21.61 -4.90
CA GLY A 162 5.81 21.83 -6.34
C GLY A 162 5.63 20.58 -7.19
N LEU A 163 4.85 19.62 -6.72
CA LEU A 163 4.60 18.35 -7.42
C LEU A 163 3.15 18.21 -7.91
#